data_60b19773e5c508bab16fe6b50cc850a1
#
_entry.id   60b19773e5c508bab16fe6b50cc850a1
#
_cell.length_a   1.000
_cell.length_b   1.000
_cell.length_c   1.000
_cell.angle_alpha   90.00
_cell.angle_beta   90.00
_cell.angle_gamma   90.00
#
_symmetry.space_group_name_H-M   'P 1'
#
loop_
_entity.id
_entity.type
_entity.pdbx_description
1 polymer ?
#
loop_
_entity_poly.entity_id
_entity_poly.type
_entity_poly.pdbx_seq_one_letter_code
_entity_poly.pdbx_strand_id
1 'polypeptide(L)'
;QDGNFVFTHTEYDFFGPKIGFDIFRFEDGKIVEHWDNLQETAKPNPSGHTMIDGTAELKDLDKTETNKTLVQNFVNDILVNGKMEKLQGYYDGDNYKQHNPLIGDGLSGLGKALGEWAKQGITMKYDTVHKVLGEGNFVLVVSEGHLAGKHSSFYDLFRVENGKSEEHWDTIEEIPSKESWKNNNGKF
;
A
#
# COMPACT_ATOMS: atom_id res chain seq x y z
N GLN A 1 -12.51 -9.27 0.36
CA GLN A 1 -13.58 -8.84 -0.56
C GLN A 1 -14.26 -7.60 -0.01
N ASP A 2 -14.56 -6.61 -0.87
CA ASP A 2 -15.31 -5.40 -0.52
C ASP A 2 -16.37 -5.15 -1.60
N GLY A 3 -17.64 -5.43 -1.27
CA GLY A 3 -18.72 -5.39 -2.25
C GLY A 3 -18.47 -6.34 -3.43
N ASN A 4 -18.40 -5.78 -4.63
CA ASN A 4 -18.09 -6.50 -5.86
C ASN A 4 -16.59 -6.49 -6.23
N PHE A 5 -15.72 -5.98 -5.36
CA PHE A 5 -14.28 -6.02 -5.53
C PHE A 5 -13.65 -7.15 -4.72
N VAL A 6 -12.65 -7.79 -5.32
CA VAL A 6 -11.73 -8.72 -4.63
C VAL A 6 -10.33 -8.23 -4.88
N PHE A 7 -9.51 -8.15 -3.83
CA PHE A 7 -8.09 -7.86 -3.98
C PHE A 7 -7.25 -9.02 -3.43
N THR A 8 -6.10 -9.22 -4.03
CA THR A 8 -5.11 -10.23 -3.62
C THR A 8 -3.75 -9.58 -3.47
N HIS A 9 -2.93 -10.14 -2.57
CA HIS A 9 -1.50 -9.84 -2.44
C HIS A 9 -0.77 -11.13 -2.79
N THR A 10 0.02 -11.12 -3.85
CA THR A 10 0.46 -12.35 -4.54
C THR A 10 1.94 -12.30 -4.89
N GLU A 11 2.61 -13.45 -4.70
CA GLU A 11 3.94 -13.70 -5.25
C GLU A 11 3.82 -14.35 -6.61
N TYR A 12 4.55 -13.83 -7.60
CA TYR A 12 4.57 -14.29 -8.97
C TYR A 12 5.96 -14.72 -9.41
N ASP A 13 6.02 -15.69 -10.31
CA ASP A 13 7.23 -16.03 -11.04
C ASP A 13 6.94 -16.02 -12.56
N PHE A 14 6.82 -14.80 -13.10
CA PHE A 14 6.78 -14.58 -14.54
C PHE A 14 7.63 -13.37 -14.91
N PHE A 15 8.46 -13.52 -15.92
CA PHE A 15 9.51 -12.52 -16.25
C PHE A 15 10.39 -12.14 -15.04
N GLY A 16 10.69 -13.14 -14.18
CA GLY A 16 11.36 -13.00 -12.90
C GLY A 16 10.38 -12.89 -11.71
N PRO A 17 10.91 -13.01 -10.47
CA PRO A 17 10.10 -12.99 -9.27
C PRO A 17 9.53 -11.59 -9.01
N LYS A 18 8.23 -11.52 -8.73
CA LYS A 18 7.50 -10.27 -8.46
C LYS A 18 6.56 -10.44 -7.28
N ILE A 19 6.29 -9.34 -6.60
CA ILE A 19 5.18 -9.18 -5.66
C ILE A 19 4.19 -8.21 -6.28
N GLY A 20 2.91 -8.50 -6.15
CA GLY A 20 1.87 -7.63 -6.70
C GLY A 20 0.56 -7.66 -5.94
N PHE A 21 -0.18 -6.62 -6.15
CA PHE A 21 -1.59 -6.54 -5.80
C PHE A 21 -2.41 -6.62 -7.08
N ASP A 22 -3.44 -7.47 -7.07
CA ASP A 22 -4.48 -7.48 -8.09
C ASP A 22 -5.79 -7.05 -7.47
N ILE A 23 -6.56 -6.28 -8.22
CA ILE A 23 -7.93 -5.91 -7.89
C ILE A 23 -8.82 -6.36 -9.03
N PHE A 24 -9.84 -7.15 -8.73
CA PHE A 24 -10.84 -7.62 -9.67
C PHE A 24 -12.20 -7.04 -9.31
N ARG A 25 -12.92 -6.50 -10.29
CA ARG A 25 -14.33 -6.14 -10.13
C ARG A 25 -15.20 -7.19 -10.81
N PHE A 26 -16.22 -7.63 -10.08
CA PHE A 26 -17.18 -8.63 -10.52
C PHE A 26 -18.52 -8.01 -10.85
N GLU A 27 -19.18 -8.52 -11.90
CA GLU A 27 -20.54 -8.24 -12.29
C GLU A 27 -21.17 -9.51 -12.84
N ASP A 28 -22.35 -9.90 -12.35
CA ASP A 28 -23.06 -11.12 -12.72
C ASP A 28 -22.18 -12.41 -12.65
N GLY A 29 -21.32 -12.50 -11.60
CA GLY A 29 -20.42 -13.64 -11.38
C GLY A 29 -19.23 -13.73 -12.33
N LYS A 30 -18.93 -12.66 -13.09
CA LYS A 30 -17.80 -12.58 -14.02
C LYS A 30 -16.87 -11.43 -13.62
N ILE A 31 -15.57 -11.61 -13.88
CA ILE A 31 -14.60 -10.54 -13.80
C ILE A 31 -14.84 -9.62 -15.01
N VAL A 32 -15.09 -8.33 -14.75
CA VAL A 32 -15.34 -7.30 -15.78
C VAL A 32 -14.25 -6.23 -15.83
N GLU A 33 -13.46 -6.07 -14.75
CA GLU A 33 -12.28 -5.19 -14.71
C GLU A 33 -11.20 -5.81 -13.84
N HIS A 34 -9.97 -5.46 -14.18
CA HIS A 34 -8.77 -5.85 -13.45
C HIS A 34 -7.77 -4.69 -13.40
N TRP A 35 -7.21 -4.46 -12.24
CA TRP A 35 -6.08 -3.57 -11.99
C TRP A 35 -4.99 -4.37 -11.29
N ASP A 36 -3.75 -4.08 -11.61
CA ASP A 36 -2.59 -4.65 -10.94
C ASP A 36 -1.56 -3.57 -10.58
N ASN A 37 -0.68 -3.90 -9.66
CA ASN A 37 0.51 -3.11 -9.35
C ASN A 37 1.62 -4.09 -8.96
N LEU A 38 2.67 -4.16 -9.76
CA LEU A 38 3.71 -5.17 -9.66
C LEU A 38 5.06 -4.53 -9.35
N GLN A 39 5.81 -5.16 -8.46
CA GLN A 39 7.18 -4.77 -8.12
C GLN A 39 8.08 -6.00 -8.14
N GLU A 40 9.34 -5.85 -8.56
CA GLU A 40 10.32 -6.93 -8.46
C GLU A 40 10.55 -7.30 -6.99
N THR A 41 10.61 -8.62 -6.72
CA THR A 41 10.86 -9.11 -5.37
C THR A 41 12.23 -8.65 -4.90
N ALA A 42 12.27 -7.90 -3.82
CA ALA A 42 13.50 -7.44 -3.20
C ALA A 42 13.98 -8.40 -2.10
N LYS A 43 15.20 -8.17 -1.63
CA LYS A 43 15.71 -8.82 -0.41
C LYS A 43 14.88 -8.35 0.80
N PRO A 44 14.89 -9.15 1.91
CA PRO A 44 14.26 -8.73 3.15
C PRO A 44 14.69 -7.31 3.57
N ASN A 45 13.78 -6.58 4.18
CA ASN A 45 14.00 -5.23 4.68
C ASN A 45 15.00 -5.19 5.87
N PRO A 46 15.36 -4.02 6.40
CA PRO A 46 16.28 -3.90 7.52
C PRO A 46 15.87 -4.64 8.81
N SER A 47 14.58 -4.97 8.97
CA SER A 47 14.07 -5.77 10.09
C SER A 47 13.93 -7.25 9.78
N GLY A 48 14.28 -7.69 8.56
CA GLY A 48 14.28 -9.09 8.14
C GLY A 48 12.96 -9.58 7.54
N HIS A 49 11.97 -8.69 7.36
CA HIS A 49 10.70 -9.03 6.71
C HIS A 49 10.81 -9.02 5.20
N THR A 50 10.10 -9.95 4.55
CA THR A 50 9.93 -9.97 3.10
C THR A 50 8.72 -9.12 2.70
N MET A 51 8.57 -8.88 1.40
CA MET A 51 7.44 -8.12 0.85
C MET A 51 6.09 -8.86 0.95
N ILE A 52 6.08 -10.15 1.38
CA ILE A 52 4.89 -11.01 1.35
C ILE A 52 4.62 -11.75 2.68
N ASP A 53 5.61 -11.86 3.59
CA ASP A 53 5.39 -12.51 4.88
C ASP A 53 4.51 -11.67 5.80
N GLY A 54 4.25 -12.17 7.00
CA GLY A 54 3.36 -11.53 7.97
C GLY A 54 2.08 -12.33 8.20
N THR A 55 1.13 -11.74 8.91
CA THR A 55 -0.13 -12.43 9.19
C THR A 55 -1.16 -12.23 8.09
N ALA A 56 -1.87 -13.32 7.73
CA ALA A 56 -3.00 -13.29 6.80
C ALA A 56 -4.33 -13.56 7.51
N GLU A 57 -4.36 -13.57 8.85
CA GLU A 57 -5.56 -13.88 9.61
C GLU A 57 -6.58 -12.74 9.52
N LEU A 58 -7.71 -13.02 8.87
CA LEU A 58 -8.83 -12.09 8.74
C LEU A 58 -9.65 -12.05 10.03
N LYS A 59 -9.81 -10.86 10.61
CA LYS A 59 -10.55 -10.58 11.86
C LYS A 59 -11.42 -9.34 11.71
N ASP A 60 -12.22 -9.05 12.73
CA ASP A 60 -12.94 -7.77 12.87
C ASP A 60 -13.84 -7.42 11.66
N LEU A 61 -14.53 -8.41 11.08
CA LEU A 61 -15.41 -8.20 9.91
C LEU A 61 -16.49 -7.14 10.15
N ASP A 62 -16.93 -6.98 11.39
CA ASP A 62 -17.88 -5.96 11.83
C ASP A 62 -17.27 -4.55 11.91
N LYS A 63 -15.93 -4.41 11.84
CA LYS A 63 -15.20 -3.15 11.88
C LYS A 63 -14.68 -2.68 10.53
N THR A 64 -15.01 -3.36 9.43
CA THR A 64 -14.50 -3.05 8.10
C THR A 64 -14.55 -1.56 7.76
N GLU A 65 -15.71 -0.92 7.87
CA GLU A 65 -15.87 0.49 7.54
C GLU A 65 -15.12 1.43 8.50
N THR A 66 -15.01 1.06 9.77
CA THR A 66 -14.22 1.81 10.75
C THR A 66 -12.73 1.75 10.39
N ASN A 67 -12.24 0.56 10.05
CA ASN A 67 -10.83 0.37 9.65
C ASN A 67 -10.52 1.05 8.33
N LYS A 68 -11.41 1.00 7.33
CA LYS A 68 -11.29 1.77 6.08
C LYS A 68 -11.18 3.27 6.36
N THR A 69 -12.04 3.79 7.23
CA THR A 69 -12.02 5.22 7.61
C THR A 69 -10.71 5.59 8.30
N LEU A 70 -10.21 4.77 9.23
CA LEU A 70 -8.94 4.99 9.91
C LEU A 70 -7.78 5.09 8.90
N VAL A 71 -7.66 4.10 8.02
CA VAL A 71 -6.57 4.04 7.04
C VAL A 71 -6.69 5.16 6.00
N GLN A 72 -7.89 5.46 5.51
CA GLN A 72 -8.11 6.59 4.60
C GLN A 72 -7.72 7.92 5.24
N ASN A 73 -8.04 8.13 6.51
CA ASN A 73 -7.63 9.31 7.26
C ASN A 73 -6.11 9.38 7.41
N PHE A 74 -5.46 8.25 7.71
CA PHE A 74 -4.00 8.16 7.75
C PHE A 74 -3.38 8.59 6.42
N VAL A 75 -3.79 7.98 5.31
CA VAL A 75 -3.23 8.30 3.98
C VAL A 75 -3.46 9.77 3.64
N ASN A 76 -4.67 10.29 3.87
CA ASN A 76 -4.97 11.69 3.60
C ASN A 76 -4.20 12.66 4.50
N ASP A 77 -4.14 12.41 5.81
CA ASP A 77 -3.48 13.32 6.73
C ASP A 77 -1.95 13.30 6.57
N ILE A 78 -1.37 12.10 6.48
CA ILE A 78 0.09 11.92 6.53
C ILE A 78 0.70 11.94 5.13
N LEU A 79 0.23 11.05 4.23
CA LEU A 79 0.90 10.85 2.95
C LEU A 79 0.54 11.92 1.91
N VAL A 80 -0.72 12.38 1.88
CA VAL A 80 -1.18 13.42 0.96
C VAL A 80 -0.88 14.83 1.52
N ASN A 81 -1.25 15.08 2.77
CA ASN A 81 -1.21 16.45 3.35
C ASN A 81 0.02 16.72 4.25
N GLY A 82 0.86 15.71 4.54
CA GLY A 82 2.11 15.89 5.31
C GLY A 82 1.93 16.32 6.76
N LYS A 83 0.77 16.04 7.39
CA LYS A 83 0.46 16.43 8.79
C LYS A 83 1.16 15.50 9.78
N MET A 84 2.49 15.51 9.79
CA MET A 84 3.32 14.56 10.54
C MET A 84 3.07 14.61 12.06
N GLU A 85 2.54 15.71 12.59
CA GLU A 85 2.14 15.84 14.00
C GLU A 85 1.02 14.85 14.41
N LYS A 86 0.27 14.31 13.44
CA LYS A 86 -0.78 13.30 13.66
C LYS A 86 -0.28 11.86 13.59
N LEU A 87 0.94 11.62 13.11
CA LEU A 87 1.46 10.29 12.79
C LEU A 87 1.33 9.31 13.96
N GLN A 88 1.70 9.72 15.18
CA GLN A 88 1.60 8.90 16.39
C GLN A 88 0.16 8.49 16.74
N GLY A 89 -0.84 9.20 16.22
CA GLY A 89 -2.24 8.85 16.40
C GLY A 89 -2.64 7.57 15.65
N TYR A 90 -1.93 7.21 14.60
CA TYR A 90 -2.25 6.09 13.72
C TYR A 90 -1.46 4.81 14.03
N TYR A 91 -0.37 4.88 14.79
CA TYR A 91 0.53 3.77 15.08
C TYR A 91 0.76 3.59 16.58
N ASP A 92 1.13 2.38 16.99
CA ASP A 92 1.60 2.08 18.34
C ASP A 92 3.13 2.11 18.41
N GLY A 93 3.71 3.29 18.20
CA GLY A 93 5.15 3.51 18.30
C GLY A 93 5.96 2.58 17.41
N ASP A 94 6.89 1.84 18.02
CA ASP A 94 7.76 0.90 17.33
C ASP A 94 7.21 -0.54 17.25
N ASN A 95 5.98 -0.78 17.68
CA ASN A 95 5.32 -2.09 17.51
C ASN A 95 4.81 -2.32 16.07
N TYR A 96 4.81 -1.30 15.23
CA TYR A 96 4.40 -1.35 13.84
C TYR A 96 5.39 -2.16 12.99
N LYS A 97 4.88 -3.14 12.21
CA LYS A 97 5.67 -3.96 11.29
C LYS A 97 5.63 -3.40 9.87
N GLN A 98 6.76 -3.42 9.22
CA GLN A 98 6.93 -2.88 7.87
C GLN A 98 7.43 -3.96 6.90
N HIS A 99 6.83 -4.03 5.71
CA HIS A 99 7.24 -4.96 4.65
C HIS A 99 7.80 -4.26 3.41
N ASN A 100 7.83 -2.93 3.39
CA ASN A 100 8.56 -2.21 2.34
C ASN A 100 10.05 -2.58 2.41
N PRO A 101 10.69 -2.94 1.28
CA PRO A 101 12.06 -3.46 1.29
C PRO A 101 13.12 -2.46 1.76
N LEU A 102 12.81 -1.17 1.80
CA LEU A 102 13.75 -0.11 2.17
C LEU A 102 13.52 0.45 3.59
N ILE A 103 12.45 0.02 4.27
CA ILE A 103 12.01 0.60 5.54
C ILE A 103 12.01 -0.48 6.63
N GLY A 104 12.61 -0.22 7.78
CA GLY A 104 12.53 -1.10 8.94
C GLY A 104 11.28 -0.85 9.78
N ASP A 105 11.05 -1.72 10.76
CA ASP A 105 9.91 -1.67 11.66
C ASP A 105 9.85 -0.39 12.49
N GLY A 106 8.65 -0.07 12.90
CA GLY A 106 8.32 1.00 13.83
C GLY A 106 8.42 2.40 13.23
N LEU A 107 7.97 3.37 13.98
CA LEU A 107 8.13 4.78 13.63
C LEU A 107 9.62 5.20 13.61
N SER A 108 10.47 4.52 14.38
CA SER A 108 11.93 4.72 14.33
C SER A 108 12.53 4.25 13.00
N GLY A 109 12.12 3.08 12.48
CA GLY A 109 12.55 2.58 11.17
C GLY A 109 12.07 3.47 10.03
N LEU A 110 10.80 3.90 10.07
CA LEU A 110 10.23 4.83 9.11
C LEU A 110 11.00 6.18 9.13
N GLY A 111 11.21 6.76 10.30
CA GLY A 111 11.92 8.03 10.46
C GLY A 111 13.36 7.97 9.94
N LYS A 112 14.07 6.84 10.18
CA LYS A 112 15.41 6.60 9.64
C LYS A 112 15.40 6.57 8.11
N ALA A 113 14.49 5.80 7.51
CA ALA A 113 14.39 5.69 6.05
C ALA A 113 14.10 7.05 5.41
N LEU A 114 13.09 7.77 5.91
CA LEU A 114 12.74 9.11 5.41
C LEU A 114 13.90 10.11 5.56
N GLY A 115 14.64 10.05 6.67
CA GLY A 115 15.83 10.88 6.89
C GLY A 115 16.95 10.59 5.90
N GLU A 116 17.20 9.33 5.55
CA GLU A 116 18.19 8.95 4.53
C GLU A 116 17.73 9.37 3.12
N TRP A 117 16.46 9.21 2.79
CA TRP A 117 15.92 9.67 1.50
C TRP A 117 16.04 11.19 1.35
N ALA A 118 15.72 11.94 2.41
CA ALA A 118 15.86 13.40 2.39
C ALA A 118 17.31 13.85 2.12
N LYS A 119 18.32 13.19 2.73
CA LYS A 119 19.75 13.45 2.46
C LYS A 119 20.14 13.19 1.01
N GLN A 120 19.48 12.24 0.35
CA GLN A 120 19.71 11.88 -1.05
C GLN A 120 18.85 12.71 -2.02
N GLY A 121 18.01 13.61 -1.53
CA GLY A 121 17.08 14.39 -2.35
C GLY A 121 15.92 13.55 -2.92
N ILE A 122 15.69 12.35 -2.37
CA ILE A 122 14.56 11.51 -2.77
C ILE A 122 13.31 12.03 -2.07
N THR A 123 12.29 12.33 -2.86
CA THR A 123 10.98 12.76 -2.38
C THR A 123 9.93 11.73 -2.74
N MET A 124 9.00 11.51 -1.82
CA MET A 124 7.79 10.73 -2.03
C MET A 124 6.60 11.62 -1.75
N LYS A 125 5.65 11.66 -2.65
CA LYS A 125 4.44 12.49 -2.55
C LYS A 125 3.25 11.73 -3.07
N TYR A 126 2.21 11.64 -2.28
CA TYR A 126 0.90 11.16 -2.69
C TYR A 126 0.07 12.36 -3.13
N ASP A 127 -0.59 12.26 -4.29
CA ASP A 127 -1.41 13.33 -4.85
C ASP A 127 -2.90 13.01 -4.72
N THR A 128 -3.31 11.77 -5.04
CA THR A 128 -4.73 11.38 -5.11
C THR A 128 -4.92 9.96 -4.59
N VAL A 129 -5.97 9.75 -3.79
CA VAL A 129 -6.47 8.43 -3.41
C VAL A 129 -7.59 8.04 -4.37
N HIS A 130 -7.44 6.92 -5.08
CA HIS A 130 -8.41 6.43 -6.08
C HIS A 130 -9.35 5.38 -5.53
N LYS A 131 -8.85 4.43 -4.71
CA LYS A 131 -9.66 3.36 -4.12
C LYS A 131 -9.26 3.12 -2.66
N VAL A 132 -10.24 2.78 -1.84
CA VAL A 132 -10.06 2.24 -0.49
C VAL A 132 -10.93 1.01 -0.37
N LEU A 133 -10.32 -0.16 -0.34
CA LEU A 133 -10.99 -1.45 -0.25
C LEU A 133 -10.64 -2.11 1.07
N GLY A 134 -11.61 -2.76 1.72
CA GLY A 134 -11.34 -3.39 3.01
C GLY A 134 -12.19 -4.62 3.27
N GLU A 135 -11.64 -5.50 4.09
CA GLU A 135 -12.37 -6.62 4.70
C GLU A 135 -11.79 -6.87 6.09
N GLY A 136 -12.63 -6.67 7.10
CA GLY A 136 -12.22 -6.85 8.49
C GLY A 136 -11.08 -5.89 8.87
N ASN A 137 -9.99 -6.49 9.31
CA ASN A 137 -8.77 -5.79 9.74
C ASN A 137 -7.80 -5.43 8.60
N PHE A 138 -8.08 -5.82 7.34
CA PHE A 138 -7.24 -5.47 6.19
C PHE A 138 -7.87 -4.37 5.33
N VAL A 139 -7.06 -3.37 4.98
CA VAL A 139 -7.46 -2.25 4.12
C VAL A 139 -6.41 -1.99 3.08
N LEU A 140 -6.78 -2.09 1.81
CA LEU A 140 -5.94 -1.72 0.66
C LEU A 140 -6.31 -0.31 0.18
N VAL A 141 -5.30 0.54 0.05
CA VAL A 141 -5.44 1.89 -0.54
C VAL A 141 -4.67 1.94 -1.84
N VAL A 142 -5.32 2.44 -2.88
CA VAL A 142 -4.73 2.69 -4.19
C VAL A 142 -4.57 4.18 -4.38
N SER A 143 -3.35 4.63 -4.55
CA SER A 143 -3.02 6.04 -4.67
C SER A 143 -2.13 6.33 -5.89
N GLU A 144 -2.18 7.58 -6.33
CA GLU A 144 -1.35 8.16 -7.37
C GLU A 144 -0.45 9.23 -6.77
N GLY A 145 0.78 9.34 -7.27
CA GLY A 145 1.70 10.36 -6.81
C GLY A 145 3.05 10.31 -7.50
N HIS A 146 4.11 10.68 -6.79
CA HIS A 146 5.46 10.74 -7.34
C HIS A 146 6.47 10.15 -6.34
N LEU A 147 7.35 9.29 -6.82
CA LEU A 147 8.54 8.82 -6.10
C LEU A 147 9.80 9.22 -6.86
N ALA A 148 10.72 9.94 -6.22
CA ALA A 148 11.95 10.44 -6.83
C ALA A 148 11.70 11.22 -8.15
N GLY A 149 10.59 11.97 -8.21
CA GLY A 149 10.16 12.75 -9.38
C GLY A 149 9.48 11.93 -10.48
N LYS A 150 9.34 10.61 -10.34
CA LYS A 150 8.65 9.75 -11.30
C LYS A 150 7.18 9.60 -10.92
N HIS A 151 6.28 9.72 -11.91
CA HIS A 151 4.86 9.45 -11.73
C HIS A 151 4.63 7.98 -11.37
N SER A 152 3.97 7.72 -10.25
CA SER A 152 3.91 6.38 -9.65
C SER A 152 2.52 6.05 -9.11
N SER A 153 2.18 4.78 -9.16
CA SER A 153 1.06 4.20 -8.43
C SER A 153 1.57 3.55 -7.16
N PHE A 154 0.81 3.71 -6.08
CA PHE A 154 1.08 3.15 -4.76
C PHE A 154 -0.10 2.27 -4.37
N TYR A 155 0.18 1.01 -4.09
CA TYR A 155 -0.80 0.09 -3.52
C TYR A 155 -0.30 -0.25 -2.12
N ASP A 156 -1.02 0.25 -1.12
CA ASP A 156 -0.67 0.16 0.29
C ASP A 156 -1.68 -0.71 1.02
N LEU A 157 -1.27 -1.86 1.53
CA LEU A 157 -2.09 -2.74 2.36
C LEU A 157 -1.75 -2.52 3.83
N PHE A 158 -2.76 -2.26 4.62
CA PHE A 158 -2.65 -2.08 6.07
C PHE A 158 -3.42 -3.18 6.79
N ARG A 159 -2.82 -3.69 7.85
CA ARG A 159 -3.54 -4.47 8.86
C ARG A 159 -3.77 -3.59 10.09
N VAL A 160 -5.02 -3.51 10.49
CA VAL A 160 -5.47 -2.70 11.63
C VAL A 160 -5.74 -3.62 12.82
N GLU A 161 -5.25 -3.23 13.99
CA GLU A 161 -5.53 -3.89 15.26
C GLU A 161 -5.69 -2.84 16.36
N ASN A 162 -6.70 -3.00 17.22
CA ASN A 162 -6.97 -2.06 18.32
C ASN A 162 -7.07 -0.58 17.90
N GLY A 163 -7.56 -0.30 16.67
CA GLY A 163 -7.69 1.05 16.15
C GLY A 163 -6.36 1.71 15.76
N LYS A 164 -5.34 0.91 15.47
CA LYS A 164 -4.01 1.34 14.99
C LYS A 164 -3.61 0.53 13.78
N SER A 165 -2.75 1.11 12.94
CA SER A 165 -2.06 0.37 11.89
C SER A 165 -0.90 -0.41 12.52
N GLU A 166 -0.97 -1.73 12.48
CA GLU A 166 0.01 -2.64 13.09
C GLU A 166 0.96 -3.24 12.08
N GLU A 167 0.59 -3.25 10.79
CA GLU A 167 1.39 -3.88 9.76
C GLU A 167 1.10 -3.25 8.41
N HIS A 168 2.12 -3.12 7.54
CA HIS A 168 2.01 -2.48 6.25
C HIS A 168 2.84 -3.21 5.20
N TRP A 169 2.23 -3.46 4.05
CA TRP A 169 2.85 -3.92 2.81
C TRP A 169 2.57 -2.93 1.70
N ASP A 170 3.47 -2.80 0.77
CA ASP A 170 3.24 -1.97 -0.40
C ASP A 170 3.87 -2.53 -1.67
N THR A 171 3.37 -2.03 -2.79
CA THR A 171 4.06 -2.07 -4.08
C THR A 171 4.00 -0.70 -4.72
N ILE A 172 5.12 -0.28 -5.32
CA ILE A 172 5.24 1.00 -6.00
C ILE A 172 5.67 0.74 -7.44
N GLU A 173 4.89 1.23 -8.38
CA GLU A 173 5.14 1.04 -9.81
C GLU A 173 5.15 2.39 -10.54
N GLU A 174 6.15 2.61 -11.40
CA GLU A 174 6.19 3.78 -12.27
C GLU A 174 5.08 3.69 -13.33
N ILE A 175 4.24 4.71 -13.41
CA ILE A 175 3.20 4.80 -14.43
C ILE A 175 3.86 5.21 -15.75
N PRO A 176 3.78 4.36 -16.79
CA PRO A 176 4.38 4.69 -18.07
C PRO A 176 3.67 5.86 -18.76
N SER A 177 4.36 6.53 -19.67
CA SER A 177 3.78 7.63 -20.44
C SER A 177 2.57 7.16 -21.26
N LYS A 178 1.59 8.03 -21.48
CA LYS A 178 0.36 7.72 -22.23
C LYS A 178 0.61 7.17 -23.63
N GLU A 179 1.71 7.60 -24.27
CA GLU A 179 2.10 7.15 -25.62
C GLU A 179 2.43 5.66 -25.67
N SER A 180 2.81 5.07 -24.53
CA SER A 180 3.13 3.64 -24.42
C SER A 180 1.91 2.77 -24.06
N TRP A 181 0.78 3.36 -23.69
CA TRP A 181 -0.41 2.62 -23.28
C TRP A 181 -1.01 1.82 -24.43
N LYS A 182 -1.48 0.61 -24.13
CA LYS A 182 -2.12 -0.28 -25.11
C LYS A 182 -3.63 -0.12 -25.19
N ASN A 183 -4.23 0.57 -24.22
CA ASN A 183 -5.63 0.91 -24.15
C ASN A 183 -5.79 2.28 -23.46
N ASN A 184 -7.03 2.76 -23.35
CA ASN A 184 -7.35 4.06 -22.73
C ASN A 184 -8.08 3.93 -21.39
N ASN A 185 -8.04 2.76 -20.74
CA ASN A 185 -8.77 2.52 -19.50
C ASN A 185 -8.11 3.23 -18.28
N GLY A 186 -6.84 3.59 -18.40
CA GLY A 186 -6.07 4.20 -17.32
C GLY A 186 -5.44 3.17 -16.37
N LYS A 187 -4.72 3.68 -15.37
CA LYS A 187 -4.07 2.86 -14.32
C LYS A 187 -4.99 2.67 -13.11
N PHE A 188 -6.03 3.53 -12.93
CA PHE A 188 -6.86 3.59 -11.71
C PHE A 188 -8.35 3.42 -11.96
#